data_b3305f8edd744284b9679e0784b008b7
#
_entry.id   b3305f8edd744284b9679e0784b008b7
#
_cell.length_a   1.000
_cell.length_b   1.000
_cell.length_c   1.000
_cell.angle_alpha   90.00
_cell.angle_beta   90.00
_cell.angle_gamma   90.00
#
_symmetry.space_group_name_H-M   'P 1'
#
loop_
_entity.id
_entity.type
_entity.pdbx_description
1 polymer ?
#
loop_
_entity_poly.entity_id
_entity_poly.type
_entity_poly.pdbx_seq_one_letter_code
_entity_poly.pdbx_strand_id
1 'polypeptide(L)'
;FVYIQDCEFKNYDIVDYSQSLYVSDDIFILGYPKGITDYTMQPIWKRATIATSPHLGWDQQEQFLVDCASKQGMSGAPAIYYNRDGKINTGNVYYKGPEPISILHGIYVGRIGSTSELEAQIGKVWKRKIIDEIIDNKIYDFLPEELILPNSDIEKTIKEGWPKENEKYASELLDEKTSYRYIFMHSIMKKINGRANKDEVLELILEFARKKQNENS
;
A
#
# COMPACT_ATOMS: atom_id res chain seq x y z
N PHE A 1 -22.84 16.98 -1.55
CA PHE A 1 -21.90 15.97 -1.07
C PHE A 1 -22.21 14.69 -1.84
N VAL A 2 -21.41 14.36 -2.85
CA VAL A 2 -21.36 12.99 -3.36
C VAL A 2 -20.51 12.25 -2.34
N TYR A 3 -21.14 11.59 -1.39
CA TYR A 3 -20.45 10.65 -0.52
C TYR A 3 -19.91 9.53 -1.40
N ILE A 4 -18.62 9.22 -1.29
CA ILE A 4 -18.04 8.00 -1.89
C ILE A 4 -18.83 6.76 -1.43
N GLN A 5 -19.52 6.84 -0.29
CA GLN A 5 -20.44 5.83 0.22
C GLN A 5 -21.71 5.64 -0.62
N ASP A 6 -22.16 6.65 -1.39
CA ASP A 6 -23.31 6.50 -2.29
C ASP A 6 -22.94 5.84 -3.62
N CYS A 7 -21.63 5.71 -3.87
CA CYS A 7 -21.09 4.81 -4.90
C CYS A 7 -21.00 3.40 -4.33
N GLU A 8 -22.04 2.89 -3.68
CA GLU A 8 -22.06 1.55 -3.12
C GLU A 8 -21.81 0.52 -4.20
N PHE A 9 -20.65 -0.07 -4.15
CA PHE A 9 -20.22 -1.24 -4.93
C PHE A 9 -21.07 -2.50 -4.66
N LYS A 10 -22.29 -2.34 -4.17
CA LYS A 10 -23.12 -3.43 -3.62
C LYS A 10 -23.48 -4.57 -4.56
N ASN A 11 -23.20 -4.48 -5.85
CA ASN A 11 -23.59 -5.52 -6.81
C ASN A 11 -22.53 -5.86 -7.88
N TYR A 12 -21.26 -5.50 -7.67
CA TYR A 12 -20.23 -5.73 -8.67
C TYR A 12 -19.23 -6.83 -8.30
N ASP A 13 -19.58 -7.70 -7.35
CA ASP A 13 -18.74 -8.81 -6.87
C ASP A 13 -18.41 -9.87 -7.96
N ILE A 14 -18.95 -9.71 -9.16
CA ILE A 14 -18.80 -10.71 -10.24
C ILE A 14 -17.76 -10.28 -11.29
N VAL A 15 -17.38 -9.02 -11.35
CA VAL A 15 -16.43 -8.51 -12.35
C VAL A 15 -15.17 -7.99 -11.67
N ASP A 16 -14.04 -8.63 -11.95
CA ASP A 16 -12.74 -8.11 -11.54
C ASP A 16 -12.41 -6.84 -12.32
N TYR A 17 -12.82 -5.69 -11.75
CA TYR A 17 -12.57 -4.38 -12.33
C TYR A 17 -11.09 -3.99 -12.33
N SER A 18 -10.21 -4.74 -11.66
CA SER A 18 -8.77 -4.52 -11.73
C SER A 18 -8.25 -4.68 -13.15
N GLN A 19 -8.95 -5.46 -13.97
CA GLN A 19 -8.63 -5.72 -15.37
C GLN A 19 -9.32 -4.76 -16.36
N SER A 20 -10.02 -3.75 -15.88
CA SER A 20 -10.77 -2.83 -16.77
C SER A 20 -9.95 -1.64 -17.27
N LEU A 21 -8.70 -1.48 -16.82
CA LEU A 21 -7.82 -0.40 -17.25
C LEU A 21 -6.73 -0.86 -18.20
N TYR A 22 -6.59 -0.14 -19.30
CA TYR A 22 -5.54 -0.34 -20.29
C TYR A 22 -4.69 0.92 -20.44
N VAL A 23 -3.50 0.75 -21.01
CA VAL A 23 -2.68 1.88 -21.43
C VAL A 23 -3.50 2.76 -22.39
N SER A 24 -3.42 4.06 -22.20
CA SER A 24 -4.20 5.11 -22.88
C SER A 24 -5.59 5.39 -22.32
N ASP A 25 -6.08 4.62 -21.35
CA ASP A 25 -7.34 4.96 -20.69
C ASP A 25 -7.19 6.19 -19.78
N ASP A 26 -8.28 6.92 -19.65
CA ASP A 26 -8.37 8.05 -18.73
C ASP A 26 -8.74 7.60 -17.32
N ILE A 27 -8.05 8.18 -16.35
CA ILE A 27 -8.43 8.13 -14.95
C ILE A 27 -8.41 9.53 -14.34
N PHE A 28 -8.99 9.69 -13.17
CA PHE A 28 -9.05 10.94 -12.44
C PHE A 28 -8.36 10.81 -11.09
N ILE A 29 -7.53 11.80 -10.75
CA ILE A 29 -6.88 11.91 -9.46
C ILE A 29 -7.54 13.06 -8.71
N LEU A 30 -8.20 12.73 -7.59
CA LEU A 30 -9.01 13.68 -6.83
C LEU A 30 -8.22 14.19 -5.63
N GLY A 31 -7.86 15.47 -5.64
CA GLY A 31 -7.05 16.02 -4.56
C GLY A 31 -7.03 17.54 -4.52
N TYR A 32 -6.12 18.06 -3.73
CA TYR A 32 -5.98 19.50 -3.47
C TYR A 32 -4.60 19.99 -3.91
N PRO A 33 -4.36 20.17 -5.23
CA PRO A 33 -3.06 20.58 -5.74
C PRO A 33 -2.65 21.92 -5.11
N LYS A 34 -1.50 21.97 -4.43
CA LYS A 34 -1.01 23.13 -3.66
C LYS A 34 -2.00 23.64 -2.58
N GLY A 35 -2.88 22.77 -2.09
CA GLY A 35 -3.93 23.15 -1.14
C GLY A 35 -5.05 23.99 -1.74
N ILE A 36 -5.14 24.07 -3.06
CA ILE A 36 -6.20 24.86 -3.73
C ILE A 36 -7.56 24.20 -3.46
N THR A 37 -8.44 24.96 -2.86
CA THR A 37 -9.84 24.61 -2.62
C THR A 37 -10.68 25.89 -2.54
N ASP A 38 -11.98 25.77 -2.59
CA ASP A 38 -12.92 26.84 -2.34
C ASP A 38 -13.70 26.60 -1.03
N TYR A 39 -14.73 27.40 -0.79
CA TYR A 39 -15.57 27.27 0.41
C TYR A 39 -16.35 25.94 0.48
N THR A 40 -16.49 25.24 -0.65
CA THR A 40 -17.19 23.94 -0.70
C THR A 40 -16.31 22.78 -0.28
N MET A 41 -15.01 23.00 -0.18
CA MET A 41 -13.99 21.99 0.14
C MET A 41 -14.03 20.77 -0.80
N GLN A 42 -14.51 20.94 -2.04
CA GLN A 42 -14.53 19.87 -3.02
C GLN A 42 -13.12 19.64 -3.59
N PRO A 43 -12.72 18.38 -3.81
CA PRO A 43 -11.44 18.08 -4.44
C PRO A 43 -11.46 18.47 -5.92
N ILE A 44 -10.28 18.86 -6.41
CA ILE A 44 -10.06 19.10 -7.83
C ILE A 44 -9.85 17.76 -8.53
N TRP A 45 -10.62 17.51 -9.56
CA TRP A 45 -10.51 16.36 -10.43
C TRP A 45 -9.45 16.62 -11.50
N LYS A 46 -8.31 15.96 -11.39
CA LYS A 46 -7.27 16.04 -12.42
C LYS A 46 -7.32 14.82 -13.30
N ARG A 47 -7.56 15.04 -14.59
CA ARG A 47 -7.47 13.98 -15.59
C ARG A 47 -6.03 13.53 -15.74
N ALA A 48 -5.84 12.22 -15.81
CA ALA A 48 -4.59 11.55 -16.06
C ALA A 48 -4.82 10.45 -17.09
N THR A 49 -3.77 10.07 -17.83
CA THR A 49 -3.81 8.95 -18.77
C THR A 49 -2.92 7.82 -18.26
N ILE A 50 -3.37 6.60 -18.37
CA ILE A 50 -2.59 5.40 -18.01
C ILE A 50 -1.38 5.30 -18.94
N ALA A 51 -0.18 5.37 -18.39
CA ALA A 51 1.08 5.40 -19.14
C ALA A 51 1.78 4.04 -19.21
N THR A 52 1.52 3.13 -18.25
CA THR A 52 2.05 1.75 -18.26
C THR A 52 0.96 0.75 -17.94
N SER A 53 1.16 -0.50 -18.36
CA SER A 53 0.17 -1.56 -18.13
C SER A 53 -0.13 -1.76 -16.64
N PRO A 54 -1.37 -1.54 -16.17
CA PRO A 54 -1.73 -1.80 -14.79
C PRO A 54 -1.65 -3.29 -14.43
N HIS A 55 -1.72 -4.20 -15.41
CA HIS A 55 -1.70 -5.64 -15.18
C HIS A 55 -0.31 -6.16 -14.81
N LEU A 56 0.74 -5.58 -15.42
CA LEU A 56 2.12 -6.06 -15.23
C LEU A 56 2.80 -5.50 -13.98
N GLY A 57 2.33 -4.37 -13.48
CA GLY A 57 3.03 -3.63 -12.45
C GLY A 57 4.20 -2.79 -13.00
N TRP A 58 4.84 -2.01 -12.14
CA TRP A 58 6.00 -1.20 -12.47
C TRP A 58 7.09 -1.42 -11.43
N ASP A 59 8.33 -1.62 -11.89
CA ASP A 59 9.51 -1.84 -11.03
C ASP A 59 9.30 -2.98 -10.03
N GLN A 60 8.73 -4.10 -10.50
CA GLN A 60 8.39 -5.29 -9.70
C GLN A 60 7.45 -5.01 -8.51
N GLN A 61 6.73 -3.89 -8.54
CA GLN A 61 5.79 -3.49 -7.50
C GLN A 61 4.36 -3.43 -8.05
N GLU A 62 3.38 -3.52 -7.14
CA GLU A 62 1.95 -3.40 -7.46
C GLU A 62 1.56 -1.94 -7.68
N GLN A 63 2.19 -1.32 -8.69
CA GLN A 63 1.96 0.06 -9.10
C GLN A 63 1.92 0.18 -10.61
N PHE A 64 1.35 1.26 -11.10
CA PHE A 64 1.39 1.65 -12.51
C PHE A 64 1.66 3.15 -12.64
N LEU A 65 2.07 3.56 -13.83
CA LEU A 65 2.38 4.95 -14.13
C LEU A 65 1.23 5.62 -14.86
N VAL A 66 1.11 6.92 -14.62
CA VAL A 66 0.13 7.79 -15.27
C VAL A 66 0.82 9.05 -15.77
N ASP A 67 0.42 9.52 -16.96
CA ASP A 67 0.74 10.87 -17.43
C ASP A 67 -0.23 11.84 -16.74
N CYS A 68 0.31 12.65 -15.85
CA CYS A 68 -0.49 13.59 -15.06
C CYS A 68 0.33 14.82 -14.65
N ALA A 69 -0.10 15.98 -15.09
CA ALA A 69 0.45 17.28 -14.63
C ALA A 69 0.10 17.54 -13.15
N SER A 70 0.50 16.63 -12.25
CA SER A 70 0.23 16.75 -10.83
C SER A 70 1.10 17.81 -10.15
N LYS A 71 0.67 18.28 -9.01
CA LYS A 71 1.39 19.23 -8.15
C LYS A 71 1.44 18.70 -6.73
N GLN A 72 2.32 19.28 -5.91
CA GLN A 72 2.36 18.99 -4.46
C GLN A 72 0.96 19.09 -3.84
N GLY A 73 0.64 18.24 -2.89
CA GLY A 73 -0.68 18.11 -2.27
C GLY A 73 -1.62 17.11 -2.96
N MET A 74 -1.14 16.42 -4.01
CA MET A 74 -1.90 15.35 -4.67
C MET A 74 -1.53 13.95 -4.18
N SER A 75 -0.44 13.79 -3.42
CA SER A 75 -0.04 12.49 -2.85
C SER A 75 -1.09 12.03 -1.83
N GLY A 76 -1.47 10.76 -1.87
CA GLY A 76 -2.58 10.19 -1.10
C GLY A 76 -3.95 10.33 -1.79
N ALA A 77 -4.03 11.01 -2.92
CA ALA A 77 -5.28 11.19 -3.65
C ALA A 77 -5.76 9.87 -4.28
N PRO A 78 -7.08 9.56 -4.21
CA PRO A 78 -7.63 8.42 -4.93
C PRO A 78 -7.50 8.60 -6.43
N ALA A 79 -7.11 7.52 -7.10
CA ALA A 79 -7.09 7.39 -8.55
C ALA A 79 -8.30 6.57 -8.98
N ILE A 80 -9.25 7.21 -9.67
CA ILE A 80 -10.54 6.61 -10.02
C ILE A 80 -10.77 6.60 -11.53
N TYR A 81 -11.32 5.49 -12.03
CA TYR A 81 -12.00 5.48 -13.32
C TYR A 81 -13.40 6.07 -13.12
N TYR A 82 -13.80 6.94 -14.02
CA TYR A 82 -15.14 7.51 -14.00
C TYR A 82 -15.74 7.51 -15.40
N ASN A 83 -16.95 6.96 -15.52
CA ASN A 83 -17.69 7.00 -16.76
C ASN A 83 -19.14 7.41 -16.48
N ARG A 84 -19.55 8.52 -17.08
CA ARG A 84 -20.87 9.10 -16.87
C ARG A 84 -21.99 8.20 -17.40
N ASP A 85 -21.73 7.47 -18.48
CA ASP A 85 -22.73 6.63 -19.16
C ASP A 85 -22.76 5.20 -18.59
N GLY A 86 -22.05 4.93 -17.51
CA GLY A 86 -21.99 3.61 -16.87
C GLY A 86 -21.30 2.53 -17.70
N LYS A 87 -20.49 2.91 -18.70
CA LYS A 87 -19.80 1.95 -19.57
C LYS A 87 -18.46 1.56 -19.00
N ILE A 88 -18.18 0.27 -18.97
CA ILE A 88 -16.88 -0.30 -18.63
C ILE A 88 -16.44 -1.21 -19.76
N ASN A 89 -15.21 -1.02 -20.21
CA ASN A 89 -14.57 -1.91 -21.16
C ASN A 89 -13.68 -2.89 -20.39
N THR A 90 -14.00 -4.17 -20.42
CA THR A 90 -13.21 -5.25 -19.80
C THR A 90 -12.43 -6.06 -20.86
N GLY A 91 -11.97 -5.40 -21.92
CA GLY A 91 -11.25 -6.00 -23.02
C GLY A 91 -12.17 -6.59 -24.08
N ASN A 92 -12.82 -7.70 -23.80
CA ASN A 92 -13.68 -8.40 -24.77
C ASN A 92 -15.17 -8.15 -24.57
N VAL A 93 -15.57 -7.50 -23.51
CA VAL A 93 -16.98 -7.29 -23.15
C VAL A 93 -17.22 -5.85 -22.72
N TYR A 94 -18.20 -5.22 -23.34
CA TYR A 94 -18.76 -3.97 -22.86
C TYR A 94 -19.79 -4.27 -21.77
N TYR A 95 -19.49 -3.84 -20.56
CA TYR A 95 -20.45 -3.89 -19.46
C TYR A 95 -21.15 -2.53 -19.34
N LYS A 96 -22.46 -2.52 -19.18
CA LYS A 96 -23.22 -1.32 -18.84
C LYS A 96 -23.76 -1.47 -17.43
N GLY A 97 -23.17 -0.73 -16.51
CA GLY A 97 -23.62 -0.63 -15.13
C GLY A 97 -24.61 0.50 -14.89
N PRO A 98 -24.96 0.79 -13.63
CA PRO A 98 -25.70 1.98 -13.28
C PRO A 98 -24.92 3.25 -13.66
N GLU A 99 -25.61 4.29 -13.97
CA GLU A 99 -25.05 5.57 -14.38
C GLU A 99 -25.09 6.56 -13.21
N PRO A 100 -24.01 7.31 -12.92
CA PRO A 100 -22.63 7.13 -13.40
C PRO A 100 -21.89 6.00 -12.68
N ILE A 101 -20.82 5.47 -13.29
CA ILE A 101 -19.93 4.52 -12.64
C ILE A 101 -18.63 5.18 -12.19
N SER A 102 -18.18 4.79 -11.01
CA SER A 102 -16.93 5.25 -10.39
C SER A 102 -16.21 4.06 -9.77
N ILE A 103 -14.96 3.81 -10.17
CA ILE A 103 -14.16 2.65 -9.71
C ILE A 103 -12.84 3.15 -9.16
N LEU A 104 -12.54 2.81 -7.89
CA LEU A 104 -11.24 3.07 -7.29
C LEU A 104 -10.20 2.08 -7.83
N HIS A 105 -9.16 2.57 -8.48
CA HIS A 105 -8.05 1.76 -9.00
C HIS A 105 -6.78 1.85 -8.16
N GLY A 106 -6.70 2.82 -7.27
CA GLY A 106 -5.53 2.94 -6.40
C GLY A 106 -5.37 4.31 -5.76
N ILE A 107 -4.17 4.53 -5.23
CA ILE A 107 -3.77 5.77 -4.57
C ILE A 107 -2.59 6.39 -5.32
N TYR A 108 -2.72 7.66 -5.67
CA TYR A 108 -1.65 8.44 -6.27
C TYR A 108 -0.58 8.78 -5.23
N VAL A 109 0.69 8.46 -5.54
CA VAL A 109 1.79 8.63 -4.57
C VAL A 109 2.62 9.87 -4.85
N GLY A 110 2.70 10.29 -6.11
CA GLY A 110 3.54 11.41 -6.51
C GLY A 110 4.17 11.21 -7.87
N ARG A 111 5.03 12.13 -8.26
CA ARG A 111 5.74 12.09 -9.54
C ARG A 111 7.03 11.26 -9.44
N ILE A 112 7.43 10.69 -10.58
CA ILE A 112 8.76 10.11 -10.76
C ILE A 112 9.67 11.22 -11.30
N GLY A 113 10.91 11.25 -10.79
CA GLY A 113 11.93 12.20 -11.23
C GLY A 113 12.08 13.40 -10.32
N SER A 114 13.07 14.24 -10.63
CA SER A 114 13.45 15.37 -9.83
C SER A 114 12.55 16.60 -10.04
N THR A 115 12.91 17.69 -9.45
CA THR A 115 12.11 18.91 -9.31
C THR A 115 12.15 19.85 -10.50
N SER A 116 12.82 19.50 -11.61
CA SER A 116 12.94 20.41 -12.76
C SER A 116 11.65 20.47 -13.60
N GLU A 117 11.32 21.65 -14.11
CA GLU A 117 10.09 21.88 -14.88
C GLU A 117 10.05 21.16 -16.24
N LEU A 118 11.22 20.70 -16.71
CA LEU A 118 11.41 20.02 -18.00
C LEU A 118 11.23 18.49 -17.92
N GLU A 119 10.94 17.95 -16.75
CA GLU A 119 10.83 16.50 -16.56
C GLU A 119 9.47 15.95 -16.97
N ALA A 120 9.49 14.68 -17.37
CA ALA A 120 8.28 13.94 -17.68
C ALA A 120 7.28 14.01 -16.51
N GLN A 121 6.07 14.48 -16.80
CA GLN A 121 5.00 14.61 -15.79
C GLN A 121 4.37 13.26 -15.48
N ILE A 122 5.23 12.27 -15.19
CA ILE A 122 4.81 10.91 -14.90
C ILE A 122 4.59 10.74 -13.40
N GLY A 123 3.42 10.26 -13.06
CA GLY A 123 3.03 9.95 -11.68
C GLY A 123 2.94 8.45 -11.42
N LYS A 124 3.03 8.07 -10.15
CA LYS A 124 2.85 6.69 -9.67
C LYS A 124 1.52 6.51 -8.99
N VAL A 125 0.88 5.39 -9.26
CA VAL A 125 -0.34 4.96 -8.56
C VAL A 125 -0.09 3.57 -7.98
N TRP A 126 -0.23 3.42 -6.66
CA TRP A 126 -0.34 2.10 -6.03
C TRP A 126 -1.69 1.50 -6.36
N LYS A 127 -1.71 0.26 -6.81
CA LYS A 127 -2.94 -0.43 -7.16
C LYS A 127 -3.86 -0.61 -5.94
N ARG A 128 -5.15 -0.66 -6.17
CA ARG A 128 -6.17 -0.93 -5.15
C ARG A 128 -5.86 -2.20 -4.35
N LYS A 129 -5.35 -3.24 -4.97
CA LYS A 129 -4.93 -4.48 -4.33
C LYS A 129 -4.11 -4.25 -3.04
N ILE A 130 -3.19 -3.26 -3.04
CA ILE A 130 -2.40 -2.93 -1.84
C ILE A 130 -3.29 -2.38 -0.71
N ILE A 131 -4.32 -1.61 -1.05
CA ILE A 131 -5.27 -1.09 -0.06
C ILE A 131 -6.06 -2.25 0.55
N ASP A 132 -6.55 -3.15 -0.30
CA ASP A 132 -7.30 -4.33 0.12
C ASP A 132 -6.41 -5.23 1.01
N GLU A 133 -5.14 -5.46 0.65
CA GLU A 133 -4.17 -6.20 1.47
C GLU A 133 -3.92 -5.55 2.84
N ILE A 134 -3.82 -4.21 2.90
CA ILE A 134 -3.66 -3.48 4.17
C ILE A 134 -4.88 -3.66 5.06
N ILE A 135 -6.08 -3.55 4.49
CA ILE A 135 -7.34 -3.69 5.22
C ILE A 135 -7.54 -5.14 5.70
N ASP A 136 -7.38 -6.10 4.81
CA ASP A 136 -7.60 -7.53 5.10
C ASP A 136 -6.61 -8.07 6.13
N ASN A 137 -5.35 -7.63 6.06
CA ASN A 137 -4.31 -8.02 7.01
C ASN A 137 -4.32 -7.14 8.28
N LYS A 138 -5.23 -6.19 8.39
CA LYS A 138 -5.33 -5.27 9.54
C LYS A 138 -3.99 -4.63 9.88
N ILE A 139 -3.30 -4.09 8.84
CA ILE A 139 -2.05 -3.39 9.01
C ILE A 139 -2.36 -1.97 9.48
N TYR A 140 -1.94 -1.61 10.68
CA TYR A 140 -2.15 -0.31 11.28
C TYR A 140 -0.83 0.47 11.34
N ASP A 141 -0.87 1.76 11.08
CA ASP A 141 0.25 2.68 11.35
C ASP A 141 0.39 2.91 12.87
N PHE A 142 -0.76 3.04 13.55
CA PHE A 142 -0.87 2.98 15.01
C PHE A 142 -1.73 1.78 15.38
N LEU A 143 -1.19 0.90 16.22
CA LEU A 143 -1.98 -0.18 16.80
C LEU A 143 -2.82 0.40 17.95
N PRO A 144 -4.15 0.28 17.94
CA PRO A 144 -4.93 0.49 19.16
C PRO A 144 -4.37 -0.41 20.28
N GLU A 145 -4.27 0.12 21.49
CA GLU A 145 -3.71 -0.61 22.65
C GLU A 145 -4.32 -2.00 22.82
N GLU A 146 -5.62 -2.16 22.51
CA GLU A 146 -6.38 -3.41 22.57
C GLU A 146 -5.87 -4.48 21.55
N LEU A 147 -5.16 -4.07 20.53
CA LEU A 147 -4.62 -4.96 19.49
C LEU A 147 -3.12 -5.24 19.66
N ILE A 148 -2.45 -4.52 20.56
CA ILE A 148 -1.04 -4.76 20.87
C ILE A 148 -0.91 -6.10 21.58
N LEU A 149 -0.04 -6.95 21.08
CA LEU A 149 0.26 -8.21 21.76
C LEU A 149 1.09 -7.98 23.00
N PRO A 150 0.81 -8.68 24.10
CA PRO A 150 1.67 -8.68 25.27
C PRO A 150 3.05 -9.25 24.91
N ASN A 151 4.09 -8.75 25.57
CA ASN A 151 5.47 -9.17 25.32
C ASN A 151 5.67 -10.70 25.44
N SER A 152 4.93 -11.36 26.34
CA SER A 152 4.94 -12.82 26.47
C SER A 152 4.60 -13.57 25.17
N ASP A 153 3.64 -13.07 24.40
CA ASP A 153 3.22 -13.68 23.13
C ASP A 153 4.22 -13.38 22.01
N ILE A 154 4.84 -12.20 22.06
CA ILE A 154 5.92 -11.82 21.15
C ILE A 154 7.15 -12.70 21.43
N GLU A 155 7.56 -12.85 22.68
CA GLU A 155 8.67 -13.73 23.08
C GLU A 155 8.43 -15.20 22.67
N LYS A 156 7.21 -15.70 22.81
CA LYS A 156 6.81 -17.02 22.35
C LYS A 156 7.01 -17.15 20.84
N THR A 157 6.57 -16.14 20.08
CA THR A 157 6.72 -16.14 18.63
C THR A 157 8.18 -16.08 18.21
N ILE A 158 9.01 -15.30 18.92
CA ILE A 158 10.47 -15.26 18.73
C ILE A 158 11.08 -16.63 18.95
N LYS A 159 10.73 -17.29 20.05
CA LYS A 159 11.24 -18.63 20.39
C LYS A 159 10.84 -19.68 19.37
N GLU A 160 9.59 -19.66 18.88
CA GLU A 160 9.09 -20.57 17.85
C GLU A 160 9.73 -20.31 16.48
N GLY A 161 10.04 -19.05 16.20
CA GLY A 161 10.70 -18.62 14.96
C GLY A 161 12.22 -18.77 14.97
N TRP A 162 12.83 -19.09 16.10
CA TRP A 162 14.28 -19.19 16.24
C TRP A 162 14.85 -20.37 15.45
N PRO A 163 15.87 -20.18 14.62
CA PRO A 163 16.50 -21.25 13.88
C PRO A 163 17.18 -22.25 14.84
N LYS A 164 16.73 -23.50 14.80
CA LYS A 164 17.21 -24.56 15.74
C LYS A 164 18.60 -25.10 15.42
N GLU A 165 19.08 -24.91 14.21
CA GLU A 165 20.30 -25.54 13.68
C GLU A 165 21.48 -24.57 13.49
N ASN A 166 21.30 -23.28 13.81
CA ASN A 166 22.36 -22.28 13.60
C ASN A 166 22.90 -21.78 14.95
N GLU A 167 23.96 -22.41 15.44
CA GLU A 167 24.64 -22.01 16.68
C GLU A 167 25.19 -20.58 16.66
N LYS A 168 25.51 -20.05 15.46
CA LYS A 168 26.05 -18.69 15.29
C LYS A 168 24.96 -17.62 15.15
N TYR A 169 23.71 -18.03 15.06
CA TYR A 169 22.61 -17.09 14.74
C TYR A 169 22.47 -15.97 15.78
N ALA A 170 22.69 -16.29 17.05
CA ALA A 170 22.69 -15.30 18.12
C ALA A 170 23.76 -14.21 17.91
N SER A 171 24.98 -14.61 17.58
CA SER A 171 26.08 -13.68 17.32
C SER A 171 25.87 -12.84 16.05
N GLU A 172 25.27 -13.42 15.01
CA GLU A 172 24.92 -12.72 13.77
C GLU A 172 23.83 -11.65 14.00
N LEU A 173 22.85 -11.93 14.87
CA LEU A 173 21.81 -10.97 15.24
C LEU A 173 22.35 -9.80 16.09
N LEU A 174 23.36 -10.06 16.90
CA LEU A 174 23.98 -9.05 17.76
C LEU A 174 25.01 -8.19 17.01
N ASP A 175 25.50 -8.63 15.87
CA ASP A 175 26.43 -7.85 15.04
C ASP A 175 25.67 -6.71 14.33
N GLU A 176 26.02 -5.48 14.67
CA GLU A 176 25.39 -4.26 14.11
C GLU A 176 25.67 -4.04 12.62
N LYS A 177 26.71 -4.68 12.08
CA LYS A 177 27.09 -4.55 10.67
C LYS A 177 26.23 -5.42 9.74
N THR A 178 25.46 -6.34 10.29
CA THR A 178 24.62 -7.25 9.52
C THR A 178 23.16 -6.79 9.48
N SER A 179 22.46 -7.17 8.41
CA SER A 179 21.01 -6.93 8.30
C SER A 179 20.17 -8.06 8.93
N TYR A 180 20.78 -9.10 9.50
CA TYR A 180 20.07 -10.27 10.01
C TYR A 180 19.04 -9.94 11.07
N ARG A 181 19.32 -8.99 11.97
CA ARG A 181 18.37 -8.53 13.00
C ARG A 181 17.07 -8.00 12.40
N TYR A 182 17.16 -7.22 11.32
CA TYR A 182 16.00 -6.63 10.65
C TYR A 182 15.23 -7.66 9.82
N ILE A 183 15.93 -8.61 9.20
CA ILE A 183 15.30 -9.71 8.47
C ILE A 183 14.49 -10.59 9.43
N PHE A 184 15.07 -10.93 10.58
CA PHE A 184 14.39 -11.73 11.59
C PHE A 184 13.22 -10.96 12.22
N MET A 185 13.43 -9.70 12.60
CA MET A 185 12.35 -8.82 13.09
C MET A 185 11.20 -8.76 12.09
N HIS A 186 11.47 -8.59 10.80
CA HIS A 186 10.44 -8.58 9.76
C HIS A 186 9.67 -9.89 9.69
N SER A 187 10.35 -11.02 9.85
CA SER A 187 9.73 -12.34 9.91
C SER A 187 8.80 -12.48 11.12
N ILE A 188 9.23 -12.00 12.30
CA ILE A 188 8.40 -12.00 13.52
C ILE A 188 7.20 -11.07 13.34
N MET A 189 7.42 -9.84 12.88
CA MET A 189 6.34 -8.88 12.62
C MET A 189 5.27 -9.43 11.67
N LYS A 190 5.68 -10.17 10.64
CA LYS A 190 4.75 -10.85 9.74
C LYS A 190 3.92 -11.92 10.46
N LYS A 191 4.53 -12.71 11.35
CA LYS A 191 3.83 -13.75 12.11
C LYS A 191 2.80 -13.19 13.11
N ILE A 192 3.10 -12.03 13.68
CA ILE A 192 2.19 -11.33 14.61
C ILE A 192 1.25 -10.34 13.92
N ASN A 193 1.22 -10.32 12.57
CA ASN A 193 0.40 -9.41 11.77
C ASN A 193 0.62 -7.92 12.11
N GLY A 194 1.85 -7.53 12.42
CA GLY A 194 2.19 -6.16 12.79
C GLY A 194 1.66 -5.70 14.16
N ARG A 195 1.21 -6.60 15.03
CA ARG A 195 0.54 -6.28 16.31
C ARG A 195 1.50 -5.98 17.45
N ALA A 196 2.59 -5.26 17.15
CA ALA A 196 3.54 -4.75 18.14
C ALA A 196 4.36 -3.58 17.56
N ASN A 197 5.00 -2.80 18.43
CA ASN A 197 5.97 -1.80 18.02
C ASN A 197 7.25 -2.48 17.51
N LYS A 198 7.76 -2.04 16.35
CA LYS A 198 8.96 -2.63 15.72
C LYS A 198 10.20 -2.52 16.59
N ASP A 199 10.37 -1.41 17.28
CA ASP A 199 11.54 -1.17 18.14
C ASP A 199 11.49 -2.07 19.37
N GLU A 200 10.31 -2.27 19.98
CA GLU A 200 10.11 -3.21 21.08
C GLU A 200 10.37 -4.67 20.66
N VAL A 201 9.86 -5.07 19.47
CA VAL A 201 10.13 -6.41 18.93
C VAL A 201 11.61 -6.62 18.69
N LEU A 202 12.32 -5.59 18.17
CA LEU A 202 13.76 -5.66 17.96
C LEU A 202 14.52 -5.80 19.29
N GLU A 203 14.14 -5.06 20.32
CA GLU A 203 14.74 -5.17 21.65
C GLU A 203 14.54 -6.57 22.23
N LEU A 204 13.32 -7.14 22.17
CA LEU A 204 13.05 -8.50 22.64
C LEU A 204 13.86 -9.57 21.87
N ILE A 205 14.05 -9.38 20.57
CA ILE A 205 14.91 -10.26 19.75
C ILE A 205 16.35 -10.19 20.23
N LEU A 206 16.89 -8.99 20.45
CA LEU A 206 18.26 -8.80 20.89
C LEU A 206 18.48 -9.33 22.32
N GLU A 207 17.53 -9.17 23.21
CA GLU A 207 17.57 -9.78 24.55
C GLU A 207 17.57 -11.31 24.50
N PHE A 208 16.73 -11.87 23.63
CA PHE A 208 16.69 -13.32 23.44
C PHE A 208 18.01 -13.84 22.86
N ALA A 209 18.59 -13.12 21.89
CA ALA A 209 19.89 -13.44 21.32
C ALA A 209 21.01 -13.43 22.37
N ARG A 210 21.06 -12.41 23.25
CA ARG A 210 22.04 -12.35 24.37
C ARG A 210 21.89 -13.52 25.33
N LYS A 211 20.63 -13.90 25.68
CA LYS A 211 20.37 -15.09 26.53
C LYS A 211 20.93 -16.35 25.87
N LYS A 212 20.66 -16.55 24.60
CA LYS A 212 21.13 -17.72 23.84
C LYS A 212 22.65 -17.76 23.69
N GLN A 213 23.32 -16.63 23.51
CA GLN A 213 24.78 -16.58 23.47
C GLN A 213 25.42 -16.99 24.80
N ASN A 214 24.83 -16.57 25.92
CA ASN A 214 25.32 -16.91 27.25
C ASN A 214 25.06 -18.37 27.63
N GLU A 215 23.99 -19.02 27.09
CA GLU A 215 23.72 -20.44 27.30
C GLU A 215 24.72 -21.35 26.55
N ASN A 216 25.36 -20.85 25.48
CA ASN A 216 26.30 -21.58 24.64
C ASN A 216 27.78 -21.25 24.94
N SER A 217 28.06 -20.38 25.91
CA SER A 217 29.41 -20.02 26.39
C SER A 217 29.73 -20.74 27.70
#